data_9dc0dd43a5ef9961b993bdd3550a84d5
#
_entry.id   9dc0dd43a5ef9961b993bdd3550a84d5
#
_cell.length_a   1.000
_cell.length_b   1.000
_cell.length_c   1.000
_cell.angle_alpha   90.00
_cell.angle_beta   90.00
_cell.angle_gamma   90.00
#
_symmetry.space_group_name_H-M   'P 1'
#
loop_
_entity.id
_entity.type
_entity.pdbx_description
1 polymer ?
#
loop_
_entity_poly.entity_id
_entity_poly.type
_entity_poly.pdbx_seq_one_letter_code
_entity_poly.pdbx_strand_id
1 'polypeptide(L)'
;RGIVSFSLNDNETTSGTSELSIEAQDGMLLVHAQNNVFSFNSESGLLTSWLQGAEETLSAPLEDNFFRAPLDNDIGVSEVDNPDPNAWESRWRRAGIGKWTRTCTGVNVEQGAQDVRITSLFDYHHSEKLVAATKWVYTINAQAVLSVDVEVLLDDGLPPMPRIGMQTAVPVANKPTSITWQGLGTFANYLDRKAAASYGRYTFPIEEMQTSYIFPTDNGLRSACTQLEVIGL
;
A
#
# COMPACT_ATOMS: atom_id res chain seq x y z
N ARG A 1 -8.69 -16.26 -1.30
CA ARG A 1 -8.75 -15.11 -2.23
C ARG A 1 -9.34 -13.92 -1.50
N GLY A 2 -8.65 -12.80 -1.48
CA GLY A 2 -9.15 -11.54 -0.96
C GLY A 2 -8.95 -10.45 -2.01
N ILE A 3 -9.97 -9.64 -2.25
CA ILE A 3 -9.89 -8.42 -3.07
C ILE A 3 -9.91 -7.25 -2.10
N VAL A 4 -8.95 -6.36 -2.22
CA VAL A 4 -8.88 -5.12 -1.44
C VAL A 4 -8.99 -3.97 -2.42
N SER A 5 -10.03 -3.16 -2.29
CA SER A 5 -10.25 -1.96 -3.11
C SER A 5 -9.98 -0.71 -2.29
N PHE A 6 -9.24 0.21 -2.88
CA PHE A 6 -9.00 1.55 -2.32
C PHE A 6 -9.41 2.59 -3.37
N SER A 7 -10.08 3.64 -2.92
CA SER A 7 -10.33 4.82 -3.74
C SER A 7 -9.63 6.01 -3.10
N LEU A 8 -8.73 6.64 -3.84
CA LEU A 8 -8.08 7.87 -3.45
C LEU A 8 -8.84 9.02 -4.15
N ASN A 9 -9.62 9.76 -3.39
CA ASN A 9 -10.42 10.88 -3.90
C ASN A 9 -10.11 12.15 -3.13
N ASP A 10 -9.76 13.22 -3.86
CA ASP A 10 -10.03 14.59 -3.43
C ASP A 10 -11.28 15.07 -4.16
N ASN A 11 -12.34 15.35 -3.38
CA ASN A 11 -13.62 15.84 -3.90
C ASN A 11 -13.56 17.35 -4.17
N GLU A 12 -13.00 17.76 -5.32
CA GLU A 12 -13.36 19.04 -5.93
C GLU A 12 -13.91 18.79 -7.34
N THR A 13 -15.23 18.85 -7.46
CA THR A 13 -15.95 18.81 -8.74
C THR A 13 -15.75 20.11 -9.50
N THR A 14 -14.77 20.16 -10.38
CA THR A 14 -14.74 21.18 -11.43
C THR A 14 -15.38 20.61 -12.69
N SER A 15 -16.49 21.23 -13.10
CA SER A 15 -17.19 20.92 -14.35
C SER A 15 -16.40 21.46 -15.54
N GLY A 16 -15.51 20.67 -16.08
CA GLY A 16 -14.87 20.87 -17.36
C GLY A 16 -14.93 19.57 -18.16
N THR A 17 -15.14 19.64 -19.47
CA THR A 17 -14.97 18.52 -20.38
C THR A 17 -13.48 18.15 -20.41
N SER A 18 -13.07 17.31 -19.51
CA SER A 18 -11.68 16.86 -19.43
C SER A 18 -11.49 15.67 -20.35
N GLU A 19 -10.55 15.81 -21.25
CA GLU A 19 -10.13 14.76 -22.17
C GLU A 19 -9.32 13.73 -21.37
N LEU A 20 -9.87 12.52 -21.23
CA LEU A 20 -9.15 11.38 -20.71
C LEU A 20 -8.35 10.78 -21.86
N SER A 21 -7.02 10.74 -21.74
CA SER A 21 -6.14 10.17 -22.74
C SER A 21 -5.03 9.33 -22.14
N ILE A 22 -4.51 8.42 -22.95
CA ILE A 22 -3.32 7.64 -22.59
C ILE A 22 -2.32 7.73 -23.72
N GLU A 23 -1.06 7.88 -23.39
CA GLU A 23 0.06 7.84 -24.33
C GLU A 23 1.21 6.97 -23.78
N ALA A 24 1.99 6.41 -24.69
CA ALA A 24 3.19 5.65 -24.37
C ALA A 24 4.41 6.45 -24.84
N GLN A 25 5.30 6.79 -23.92
CA GLN A 25 6.52 7.55 -24.19
C GLN A 25 7.66 7.02 -23.33
N ASP A 26 8.80 6.74 -23.96
CA ASP A 26 10.08 6.40 -23.29
C ASP A 26 9.95 5.29 -22.21
N GLY A 27 9.16 4.25 -22.48
CA GLY A 27 8.92 3.15 -21.55
C GLY A 27 7.95 3.48 -20.40
N MET A 28 7.26 4.62 -20.51
CA MET A 28 6.19 5.03 -19.59
C MET A 28 4.85 5.00 -20.28
N LEU A 29 3.81 4.68 -19.52
CA LEU A 29 2.41 4.88 -19.88
C LEU A 29 1.90 6.07 -19.09
N LEU A 30 1.48 7.13 -19.78
CA LEU A 30 1.02 8.37 -19.19
C LEU A 30 -0.49 8.48 -19.36
N VAL A 31 -1.24 8.49 -18.27
CA VAL A 31 -2.69 8.71 -18.29
C VAL A 31 -2.99 10.14 -17.85
N HIS A 32 -3.55 10.91 -18.76
CA HIS A 32 -3.95 12.30 -18.50
C HIS A 32 -5.44 12.34 -18.18
N ALA A 33 -5.79 12.93 -17.04
CA ALA A 33 -7.17 13.13 -16.61
C ALA A 33 -7.27 14.47 -15.88
N GLN A 34 -8.05 15.40 -16.40
CA GLN A 34 -8.11 16.78 -15.87
C GLN A 34 -6.71 17.40 -15.77
N ASN A 35 -6.35 17.88 -14.57
CA ASN A 35 -5.03 18.43 -14.25
C ASN A 35 -4.09 17.40 -13.63
N ASN A 36 -4.34 16.08 -13.88
CA ASN A 36 -3.55 15.00 -13.32
C ASN A 36 -2.85 14.21 -14.42
N VAL A 37 -1.64 13.74 -14.11
CA VAL A 37 -0.89 12.79 -14.94
C VAL A 37 -0.45 11.62 -14.07
N PHE A 38 -0.92 10.43 -14.41
CA PHE A 38 -0.53 9.18 -13.77
C PHE A 38 0.49 8.47 -14.65
N SER A 39 1.69 8.23 -14.13
CA SER A 39 2.79 7.66 -14.89
C SER A 39 3.10 6.24 -14.41
N PHE A 40 2.95 5.29 -15.32
CA PHE A 40 3.27 3.88 -15.07
C PHE A 40 4.54 3.51 -15.84
N ASN A 41 5.48 2.88 -15.17
CA ASN A 41 6.63 2.32 -15.86
C ASN A 41 6.23 0.99 -16.52
N SER A 42 6.38 0.86 -17.83
CA SER A 42 5.91 -0.29 -18.60
C SER A 42 6.70 -1.57 -18.36
N GLU A 43 7.95 -1.48 -17.89
CA GLU A 43 8.79 -2.61 -17.55
C GLU A 43 8.49 -3.14 -16.14
N SER A 44 8.44 -2.23 -15.16
CA SER A 44 8.17 -2.60 -13.77
C SER A 44 6.68 -2.78 -13.46
N GLY A 45 5.78 -2.29 -14.31
CA GLY A 45 4.32 -2.35 -14.11
C GLY A 45 3.77 -1.47 -12.99
N LEU A 46 4.59 -0.59 -12.42
CA LEU A 46 4.23 0.20 -11.24
C LEU A 46 3.76 1.60 -11.60
N LEU A 47 2.82 2.12 -10.82
CA LEU A 47 2.52 3.55 -10.75
C LEU A 47 3.69 4.23 -10.01
N THR A 48 4.49 4.99 -10.73
CA THR A 48 5.73 5.60 -10.24
C THR A 48 5.64 7.09 -9.99
N SER A 49 4.63 7.76 -10.58
CA SER A 49 4.39 9.20 -10.41
C SER A 49 2.90 9.49 -10.56
N TRP A 50 2.41 10.41 -9.78
CA TRP A 50 1.08 11.00 -9.90
C TRP A 50 1.20 12.51 -9.69
N LEU A 51 1.20 13.25 -10.79
CA LEU A 51 1.20 14.70 -10.78
C LEU A 51 -0.21 15.26 -10.66
N GLN A 52 -0.41 16.21 -9.76
CA GLN A 52 -1.58 17.10 -9.69
C GLN A 52 -1.12 18.49 -10.09
N GLY A 53 -1.38 18.88 -11.33
CA GLY A 53 -0.76 20.08 -11.90
C GLY A 53 0.76 19.94 -11.99
N ALA A 54 1.49 20.72 -11.21
CA ALA A 54 2.96 20.65 -11.12
C ALA A 54 3.46 19.94 -9.85
N GLU A 55 2.56 19.46 -8.99
CA GLU A 55 2.91 18.85 -7.70
C GLU A 55 2.92 17.32 -7.81
N GLU A 56 4.02 16.71 -7.34
CA GLU A 56 4.13 15.25 -7.27
C GLU A 56 3.45 14.73 -6.01
N THR A 57 2.54 13.77 -6.19
CA THR A 57 1.78 13.15 -5.09
C THR A 57 2.48 11.92 -4.52
N LEU A 58 3.38 11.30 -5.27
CA LEU A 58 4.12 10.10 -4.86
C LEU A 58 5.61 10.38 -4.78
N SER A 59 6.27 9.97 -3.69
CA SER A 59 7.74 9.94 -3.60
C SER A 59 8.31 8.52 -3.67
N ALA A 60 7.45 7.51 -3.68
CA ALA A 60 7.79 6.13 -3.99
C ALA A 60 6.61 5.45 -4.72
N PRO A 61 6.88 4.45 -5.56
CA PRO A 61 5.83 3.70 -6.26
C PRO A 61 4.80 3.10 -5.31
N LEU A 62 3.58 2.93 -5.81
CA LEU A 62 2.57 2.13 -5.14
C LEU A 62 2.86 0.65 -5.42
N GLU A 63 3.08 -0.12 -4.35
CA GLU A 63 3.51 -1.52 -4.47
C GLU A 63 2.98 -2.43 -3.35
N ASP A 64 3.06 -3.75 -3.56
CA ASP A 64 2.69 -4.75 -2.56
C ASP A 64 3.57 -4.67 -1.32
N ASN A 65 2.95 -4.89 -0.15
CA ASN A 65 3.66 -5.05 1.12
C ASN A 65 3.19 -6.32 1.83
N PHE A 66 4.09 -7.31 1.91
CA PHE A 66 3.86 -8.60 2.57
C PHE A 66 4.55 -8.73 3.93
N PHE A 67 5.27 -7.70 4.37
CA PHE A 67 6.06 -7.76 5.59
C PHE A 67 5.68 -6.66 6.59
N ARG A 68 5.80 -6.98 7.86
CA ARG A 68 5.85 -6.04 8.98
C ARG A 68 6.87 -6.51 10.01
N ALA A 69 7.32 -5.61 10.87
CA ALA A 69 8.13 -6.00 12.02
C ALA A 69 7.34 -6.98 12.91
N PRO A 70 8.00 -7.99 13.49
CA PRO A 70 7.35 -8.91 14.41
C PRO A 70 6.84 -8.21 15.66
N LEU A 71 5.74 -8.72 16.22
CA LEU A 71 5.25 -8.41 17.55
C LEU A 71 5.83 -9.41 18.56
N ASP A 72 5.71 -9.12 19.85
CA ASP A 72 6.13 -10.05 20.91
C ASP A 72 5.47 -11.43 20.77
N ASN A 73 4.19 -11.48 20.41
CA ASN A 73 3.48 -12.73 20.14
C ASN A 73 4.00 -13.49 18.91
N ASP A 74 4.60 -12.81 17.95
CA ASP A 74 5.19 -13.45 16.75
C ASP A 74 6.56 -14.06 17.06
N ILE A 75 7.28 -13.46 18.00
CA ILE A 75 8.59 -13.91 18.46
C ILE A 75 8.44 -15.11 19.43
N GLY A 76 7.36 -15.12 20.22
CA GLY A 76 7.04 -16.17 21.17
C GLY A 76 8.08 -16.25 22.30
N VAL A 77 8.57 -17.44 22.58
CA VAL A 77 9.59 -17.69 23.61
C VAL A 77 11.03 -17.58 23.07
N SER A 78 11.21 -16.99 21.90
CA SER A 78 12.53 -16.82 21.30
C SER A 78 13.43 -15.94 22.16
N GLU A 79 14.68 -16.35 22.30
CA GLU A 79 15.76 -15.53 22.87
C GLU A 79 16.65 -15.02 21.72
N VAL A 80 17.48 -14.01 21.98
CA VAL A 80 18.33 -13.38 20.95
C VAL A 80 19.22 -14.42 20.24
N ASP A 81 19.81 -15.34 21.02
CA ASP A 81 20.73 -16.35 20.50
C ASP A 81 20.07 -17.73 20.26
N ASN A 82 18.80 -17.88 20.62
CA ASN A 82 18.06 -19.14 20.51
C ASN A 82 16.61 -18.90 20.07
N PRO A 83 16.38 -18.59 18.79
CA PRO A 83 15.05 -18.34 18.26
C PRO A 83 14.20 -19.62 18.29
N ASP A 84 12.96 -19.52 18.78
CA ASP A 84 11.98 -20.60 18.73
C ASP A 84 11.66 -20.94 17.26
N PRO A 85 11.96 -22.16 16.78
CA PRO A 85 11.71 -22.54 15.38
C PRO A 85 10.21 -22.59 15.05
N ASN A 86 9.32 -22.64 16.04
CA ASN A 86 7.87 -22.67 15.85
C ASN A 86 7.23 -21.29 15.92
N ALA A 87 7.95 -20.27 16.38
CA ALA A 87 7.47 -18.91 16.39
C ALA A 87 7.11 -18.42 14.95
N TRP A 88 6.13 -17.55 14.85
CA TRP A 88 5.71 -17.01 13.56
C TRP A 88 6.86 -16.31 12.84
N GLU A 89 7.64 -15.51 13.54
CA GLU A 89 8.80 -14.80 13.00
C GLU A 89 9.80 -15.79 12.37
N SER A 90 10.12 -16.90 13.05
CA SER A 90 11.01 -17.93 12.54
C SER A 90 10.45 -18.62 11.29
N ARG A 91 9.13 -18.83 11.22
CA ARG A 91 8.45 -19.38 10.04
C ARG A 91 8.48 -18.41 8.87
N TRP A 92 8.22 -17.12 9.11
CA TRP A 92 8.30 -16.08 8.07
C TRP A 92 9.70 -15.93 7.51
N ARG A 93 10.71 -15.96 8.38
CA ARG A 93 12.12 -15.92 7.97
C ARG A 93 12.49 -17.10 7.07
N ARG A 94 12.07 -18.34 7.43
CA ARG A 94 12.30 -19.51 6.58
C ARG A 94 11.56 -19.45 5.25
N ALA A 95 10.38 -18.85 5.21
CA ALA A 95 9.62 -18.62 3.99
C ALA A 95 10.13 -17.43 3.16
N GLY A 96 11.16 -16.72 3.65
CA GLY A 96 11.75 -15.57 2.98
C GLY A 96 10.83 -14.34 2.89
N ILE A 97 9.76 -14.28 3.70
CA ILE A 97 8.82 -13.16 3.66
C ILE A 97 9.57 -11.85 3.94
N GLY A 98 9.36 -10.84 3.09
CA GLY A 98 10.08 -9.57 3.09
C GLY A 98 11.40 -9.59 2.30
N LYS A 99 11.76 -10.74 1.69
CA LYS A 99 12.95 -10.88 0.84
C LYS A 99 12.65 -11.53 -0.51
N TRP A 100 11.38 -11.57 -0.89
CA TRP A 100 10.96 -12.11 -2.18
C TRP A 100 11.41 -11.20 -3.32
N THR A 101 11.76 -11.80 -4.44
CA THR A 101 12.05 -11.07 -5.67
C THR A 101 10.76 -10.92 -6.46
N ARG A 102 10.39 -9.68 -6.78
CA ARG A 102 9.25 -9.37 -7.64
C ARG A 102 9.70 -9.28 -9.10
N THR A 103 8.88 -9.83 -9.99
CA THR A 103 9.01 -9.71 -11.44
C THR A 103 7.66 -9.28 -12.01
N CYS A 104 7.65 -8.23 -12.83
CA CYS A 104 6.48 -7.90 -13.64
C CYS A 104 6.38 -8.90 -14.80
N THR A 105 5.27 -9.61 -14.89
CA THR A 105 5.04 -10.63 -15.94
C THR A 105 4.15 -10.14 -17.05
N GLY A 106 3.51 -8.98 -16.88
CA GLY A 106 2.70 -8.36 -17.92
C GLY A 106 2.07 -7.05 -17.49
N VAL A 107 1.92 -6.17 -18.47
CA VAL A 107 1.15 -4.93 -18.36
C VAL A 107 0.16 -4.89 -19.52
N ASN A 108 -1.12 -4.71 -19.22
CA ASN A 108 -2.17 -4.54 -20.21
C ASN A 108 -2.89 -3.22 -20.01
N VAL A 109 -3.27 -2.58 -21.11
CA VAL A 109 -3.95 -1.29 -21.13
C VAL A 109 -5.26 -1.43 -21.88
N GLU A 110 -6.34 -0.98 -21.28
CA GLU A 110 -7.66 -0.91 -21.86
C GLU A 110 -8.17 0.53 -21.73
N GLN A 111 -8.50 1.15 -22.84
CA GLN A 111 -9.10 2.48 -22.87
C GLN A 111 -10.59 2.36 -23.17
N GLY A 112 -11.41 2.69 -22.19
CA GLY A 112 -12.85 2.82 -22.29
C GLY A 112 -13.28 4.22 -22.72
N ALA A 113 -14.59 4.44 -22.78
CA ALA A 113 -15.16 5.75 -23.12
C ALA A 113 -15.03 6.78 -21.96
N GLN A 114 -14.95 6.32 -20.71
CA GLN A 114 -14.91 7.17 -19.50
C GLN A 114 -13.83 6.78 -18.51
N ASP A 115 -13.08 5.72 -18.78
CA ASP A 115 -11.99 5.23 -17.93
C ASP A 115 -10.83 4.70 -18.76
N VAL A 116 -9.66 4.71 -18.17
CA VAL A 116 -8.48 3.95 -18.59
C VAL A 116 -8.20 2.91 -17.52
N ARG A 117 -8.03 1.67 -17.94
CA ARG A 117 -7.68 0.57 -17.05
C ARG A 117 -6.29 0.03 -17.38
N ILE A 118 -5.41 0.00 -16.38
CA ILE A 118 -4.09 -0.60 -16.47
C ILE A 118 -4.06 -1.80 -15.56
N THR A 119 -3.74 -2.96 -16.14
CA THR A 119 -3.58 -4.22 -15.39
C THR A 119 -2.12 -4.60 -15.37
N SER A 120 -1.53 -4.71 -14.17
CA SER A 120 -0.16 -5.17 -13.97
C SER A 120 -0.17 -6.51 -13.25
N LEU A 121 0.65 -7.44 -13.73
CA LEU A 121 0.79 -8.79 -13.17
C LEU A 121 2.18 -8.96 -12.60
N PHE A 122 2.27 -9.48 -11.37
CA PHE A 122 3.54 -9.68 -10.69
C PHE A 122 3.64 -11.10 -10.13
N ASP A 123 4.81 -11.69 -10.32
CA ASP A 123 5.23 -12.92 -9.68
C ASP A 123 6.27 -12.62 -8.61
N TYR A 124 6.16 -13.32 -7.48
CA TYR A 124 7.08 -13.23 -6.35
C TYR A 124 7.77 -14.56 -6.15
N HIS A 125 9.09 -14.53 -6.14
CA HIS A 125 9.91 -15.71 -5.97
C HIS A 125 10.74 -15.63 -4.68
N HIS A 126 10.82 -16.76 -3.99
CA HIS A 126 11.83 -17.02 -2.97
C HIS A 126 12.76 -18.11 -3.49
N SER A 127 14.01 -17.74 -3.75
CA SER A 127 14.92 -18.56 -4.56
C SER A 127 14.30 -18.83 -5.94
N GLU A 128 14.11 -20.07 -6.33
CA GLU A 128 13.51 -20.46 -7.63
C GLU A 128 12.02 -20.77 -7.53
N LYS A 129 11.43 -20.77 -6.32
CA LYS A 129 10.03 -21.11 -6.10
C LYS A 129 9.14 -19.87 -6.24
N LEU A 130 8.08 -19.99 -7.05
CA LEU A 130 6.97 -19.04 -7.06
C LEU A 130 6.22 -19.16 -5.73
N VAL A 131 6.15 -18.09 -4.96
CA VAL A 131 5.54 -18.07 -3.62
C VAL A 131 4.29 -17.21 -3.57
N ALA A 132 4.18 -16.22 -4.45
CA ALA A 132 2.98 -15.39 -4.56
C ALA A 132 2.86 -14.85 -5.99
N ALA A 133 1.63 -14.51 -6.39
CA ALA A 133 1.34 -13.74 -7.57
C ALA A 133 0.31 -12.67 -7.22
N THR A 134 0.44 -11.47 -7.81
CA THR A 134 -0.54 -10.41 -7.66
C THR A 134 -0.99 -9.86 -9.00
N LYS A 135 -2.26 -9.47 -9.03
CA LYS A 135 -2.86 -8.76 -10.14
C LYS A 135 -3.36 -7.43 -9.63
N TRP A 136 -2.81 -6.36 -10.15
CA TRP A 136 -3.20 -4.99 -9.88
C TRP A 136 -4.03 -4.45 -11.03
N VAL A 137 -5.17 -3.88 -10.73
CA VAL A 137 -6.02 -3.20 -11.70
C VAL A 137 -6.19 -1.76 -11.25
N TYR A 138 -5.57 -0.85 -11.96
CA TYR A 138 -5.72 0.59 -11.79
C TYR A 138 -6.79 1.07 -12.74
N THR A 139 -7.82 1.72 -12.23
CA THR A 139 -8.88 2.34 -13.03
C THR A 139 -8.87 3.84 -12.79
N ILE A 140 -8.62 4.62 -13.83
CA ILE A 140 -8.57 6.08 -13.79
C ILE A 140 -9.72 6.59 -14.65
N ASN A 141 -10.62 7.37 -14.05
CA ASN A 141 -11.75 7.94 -14.77
C ASN A 141 -11.49 9.38 -15.24
N ALA A 142 -12.42 9.92 -16.02
CA ALA A 142 -12.34 11.28 -16.57
C ALA A 142 -12.35 12.39 -15.47
N GLN A 143 -12.73 12.06 -14.24
CA GLN A 143 -12.67 12.96 -13.08
C GLN A 143 -11.36 12.84 -12.30
N ALA A 144 -10.35 12.18 -12.87
CA ALA A 144 -9.06 11.90 -12.25
C ALA A 144 -9.14 11.08 -10.93
N VAL A 145 -10.21 10.29 -10.77
CA VAL A 145 -10.31 9.35 -9.66
C VAL A 145 -9.52 8.09 -10.01
N LEU A 146 -8.56 7.73 -9.17
CA LEU A 146 -7.83 6.48 -9.24
C LEU A 146 -8.47 5.47 -8.29
N SER A 147 -8.93 4.34 -8.84
CA SER A 147 -9.31 3.15 -8.07
C SER A 147 -8.28 2.05 -8.30
N VAL A 148 -7.93 1.33 -7.25
CA VAL A 148 -6.94 0.25 -7.31
C VAL A 148 -7.53 -1.01 -6.71
N ASP A 149 -7.65 -2.06 -7.51
CA ASP A 149 -8.06 -3.39 -7.08
C ASP A 149 -6.87 -4.33 -7.14
N VAL A 150 -6.62 -5.07 -6.05
CA VAL A 150 -5.49 -6.00 -5.97
C VAL A 150 -5.99 -7.40 -5.62
N GLU A 151 -5.71 -8.36 -6.49
CA GLU A 151 -5.91 -9.78 -6.23
C GLU A 151 -4.56 -10.41 -5.87
N VAL A 152 -4.52 -11.15 -4.75
CA VAL A 152 -3.31 -11.80 -4.24
C VAL A 152 -3.54 -13.33 -4.22
N LEU A 153 -2.66 -14.06 -4.86
CA LEU A 153 -2.58 -15.52 -4.81
C LEU A 153 -1.32 -15.90 -4.06
N LEU A 154 -1.45 -16.70 -3.02
CA LEU A 154 -0.34 -17.19 -2.21
C LEU A 154 -0.18 -18.69 -2.40
N ASP A 155 1.06 -19.17 -2.34
CA ASP A 155 1.37 -20.62 -2.28
C ASP A 155 0.82 -21.22 -0.97
N ASP A 156 0.13 -22.36 -1.06
CA ASP A 156 -0.49 -23.04 0.09
C ASP A 156 0.53 -23.51 1.15
N GLY A 157 1.80 -23.61 0.81
CA GLY A 157 2.88 -23.98 1.72
C GLY A 157 3.41 -22.83 2.57
N LEU A 158 2.92 -21.60 2.37
CA LEU A 158 3.34 -20.47 3.17
C LEU A 158 2.70 -20.51 4.57
N PRO A 159 3.41 -20.00 5.60
CA PRO A 159 2.78 -19.74 6.89
C PRO A 159 1.76 -18.60 6.75
N PRO A 160 0.82 -18.46 7.71
CA PRO A 160 -0.01 -17.27 7.79
C PRO A 160 0.81 -16.00 7.63
N MET A 161 0.38 -15.12 6.74
CA MET A 161 1.14 -13.93 6.36
C MET A 161 1.12 -12.87 7.47
N PRO A 162 2.25 -12.20 7.74
CA PRO A 162 2.28 -11.11 8.71
C PRO A 162 1.50 -9.89 8.23
N ARG A 163 1.46 -9.69 6.91
CA ARG A 163 0.74 -8.60 6.24
C ARG A 163 0.40 -9.00 4.81
N ILE A 164 -0.74 -8.55 4.34
CA ILE A 164 -1.12 -8.48 2.93
C ILE A 164 -1.66 -7.07 2.73
N GLY A 165 -0.95 -6.24 1.98
CA GLY A 165 -1.32 -4.85 1.83
C GLY A 165 -0.51 -4.15 0.76
N MET A 166 -0.64 -2.84 0.73
CA MET A 166 0.08 -1.94 -0.17
C MET A 166 0.90 -0.94 0.64
N GLN A 167 1.92 -0.40 0.00
CA GLN A 167 2.69 0.73 0.51
C GLN A 167 3.02 1.71 -0.59
N THR A 168 3.17 2.96 -0.20
CA THR A 168 3.72 4.05 -1.01
C THR A 168 4.32 5.08 -0.07
N ALA A 169 5.01 6.07 -0.61
CA ALA A 169 5.42 7.25 0.12
C ALA A 169 4.91 8.50 -0.59
N VAL A 170 4.50 9.48 0.20
CA VAL A 170 4.07 10.79 -0.30
C VAL A 170 5.13 11.83 0.03
N PRO A 171 5.42 12.79 -0.86
CA PRO A 171 6.33 13.89 -0.55
C PRO A 171 5.68 14.78 0.51
N VAL A 172 6.48 15.24 1.44
CA VAL A 172 6.08 16.26 2.40
C VAL A 172 7.06 17.41 2.28
N ALA A 173 6.55 18.61 2.04
CA ALA A 173 7.38 19.80 1.87
C ALA A 173 8.19 20.13 3.14
N ASN A 174 7.61 19.81 4.30
CA ASN A 174 8.21 20.00 5.61
C ASN A 174 8.02 18.75 6.47
N LYS A 175 8.74 18.67 7.59
CA LYS A 175 8.58 17.57 8.53
C LYS A 175 7.11 17.49 9.00
N PRO A 176 6.44 16.32 8.85
CA PRO A 176 5.07 16.18 9.31
C PRO A 176 4.97 16.43 10.83
N THR A 177 3.96 17.16 11.26
CA THR A 177 3.74 17.50 12.67
C THR A 177 2.61 16.70 13.30
N SER A 178 1.59 16.38 12.51
CA SER A 178 0.43 15.62 13.01
C SER A 178 -0.18 14.75 11.93
N ILE A 179 -0.94 13.77 12.39
CA ILE A 179 -1.74 12.87 11.56
C ILE A 179 -3.18 12.97 12.03
N THR A 180 -4.09 13.15 11.08
CA THR A 180 -5.54 13.03 11.30
C THR A 180 -6.05 11.80 10.57
N TRP A 181 -6.84 10.97 11.26
CA TRP A 181 -7.51 9.84 10.61
C TRP A 181 -8.96 9.74 11.03
N GLN A 182 -9.78 9.20 10.15
CA GLN A 182 -11.13 8.75 10.46
C GLN A 182 -11.14 7.23 10.49
N GLY A 183 -11.38 6.66 11.66
CA GLY A 183 -11.27 5.22 11.91
C GLY A 183 -11.42 4.88 13.37
N LEU A 184 -10.97 3.69 13.78
CA LEU A 184 -10.89 3.35 15.19
C LEU A 184 -9.71 4.07 15.86
N GLY A 185 -9.93 4.55 17.05
CA GLY A 185 -8.97 5.29 17.89
C GLY A 185 -9.38 5.24 19.37
N THR A 186 -8.64 5.91 20.26
CA THR A 186 -7.49 6.81 20.03
C THR A 186 -6.14 6.07 19.97
N PHE A 187 -6.02 4.92 20.62
CA PHE A 187 -4.82 4.10 20.77
C PHE A 187 -4.65 3.09 19.62
N ALA A 188 -3.51 2.43 19.57
CA ALA A 188 -3.26 1.31 18.65
C ALA A 188 -4.27 0.19 18.90
N ASN A 189 -4.94 -0.28 17.82
CA ASN A 189 -6.05 -1.22 17.92
C ASN A 189 -5.84 -2.42 16.99
N TYR A 190 -5.19 -3.43 17.51
CA TYR A 190 -5.00 -4.73 16.90
C TYR A 190 -6.27 -5.59 17.06
N LEU A 191 -6.38 -6.72 16.36
CA LEU A 191 -7.56 -7.60 16.38
C LEU A 191 -7.95 -8.05 17.80
N ASP A 192 -6.96 -8.31 18.63
CA ASP A 192 -7.10 -8.72 20.02
C ASP A 192 -7.27 -7.55 21.00
N ARG A 193 -7.14 -6.30 20.53
CA ARG A 193 -7.08 -5.10 21.38
C ARG A 193 -7.88 -3.93 20.81
N LYS A 194 -9.03 -4.18 20.20
CA LYS A 194 -9.85 -3.13 19.61
C LYS A 194 -11.21 -2.89 20.29
N ALA A 195 -11.58 -3.73 21.27
CA ALA A 195 -12.90 -3.65 21.89
C ALA A 195 -13.17 -2.31 22.61
N ALA A 196 -12.14 -1.63 23.09
CA ALA A 196 -12.25 -0.31 23.72
C ALA A 196 -12.03 0.87 22.75
N ALA A 197 -11.75 0.59 21.46
CA ALA A 197 -11.60 1.62 20.46
C ALA A 197 -12.97 2.07 19.95
N SER A 198 -13.15 3.36 19.74
CA SER A 198 -14.35 3.94 19.14
C SER A 198 -14.06 4.48 17.74
N TYR A 199 -15.06 4.44 16.87
CA TYR A 199 -14.95 5.05 15.56
C TYR A 199 -15.14 6.56 15.64
N GLY A 200 -14.21 7.33 15.07
CA GLY A 200 -14.24 8.78 15.12
C GLY A 200 -13.20 9.43 14.22
N ARG A 201 -13.09 10.76 14.28
CA ARG A 201 -12.00 11.52 13.66
C ARG A 201 -11.05 11.98 14.75
N TYR A 202 -9.78 11.64 14.60
CA TYR A 202 -8.74 11.88 15.60
C TYR A 202 -7.56 12.59 14.96
N THR A 203 -6.95 13.52 15.71
CA THR A 203 -5.70 14.19 15.31
C THR A 203 -4.69 14.04 16.43
N PHE A 204 -3.51 13.56 16.08
CA PHE A 204 -2.42 13.37 17.03
C PHE A 204 -1.09 13.90 16.47
N PRO A 205 -0.21 14.43 17.34
CA PRO A 205 1.18 14.66 16.98
C PRO A 205 1.81 13.38 16.45
N ILE A 206 2.67 13.50 15.44
CA ILE A 206 3.28 12.31 14.80
C ILE A 206 4.16 11.52 15.78
N GLU A 207 4.77 12.21 16.73
CA GLU A 207 5.59 11.62 17.78
C GLU A 207 4.79 10.77 18.78
N GLU A 208 3.48 11.03 18.92
CA GLU A 208 2.58 10.27 19.79
C GLU A 208 1.95 9.04 19.08
N MET A 209 2.22 8.88 17.78
CA MET A 209 1.68 7.74 17.01
C MET A 209 2.40 6.43 17.33
N GLN A 210 3.58 6.51 17.91
CA GLN A 210 4.41 5.36 18.25
C GLN A 210 4.47 5.16 19.76
N THR A 211 4.50 3.90 20.17
CA THR A 211 4.81 3.50 21.55
C THR A 211 6.25 3.00 21.58
N SER A 212 7.05 3.55 22.48
CA SER A 212 8.41 3.07 22.66
C SER A 212 8.41 1.71 23.35
N TYR A 213 8.98 0.70 22.67
CA TYR A 213 9.20 -0.64 23.23
C TYR A 213 10.70 -0.89 23.39
N ILE A 214 11.06 -1.74 24.35
CA ILE A 214 12.46 -2.15 24.58
C ILE A 214 13.00 -2.86 23.33
N PHE A 215 12.23 -3.78 22.79
CA PHE A 215 12.50 -4.38 21.48
C PHE A 215 11.73 -3.66 20.39
N PRO A 216 12.39 -3.27 19.27
CA PRO A 216 11.69 -2.73 18.12
C PRO A 216 10.64 -3.72 17.61
N THR A 217 9.39 -3.27 17.54
CA THR A 217 8.24 -4.06 17.10
C THR A 217 7.31 -3.22 16.26
N ASP A 218 6.48 -3.85 15.43
CA ASP A 218 5.38 -3.14 14.77
C ASP A 218 4.44 -2.58 15.82
N ASN A 219 4.08 -1.31 15.70
CA ASN A 219 3.16 -0.67 16.63
C ASN A 219 2.40 0.48 15.94
N GLY A 220 1.43 1.04 16.65
CA GLY A 220 0.69 2.19 16.16
C GLY A 220 -0.41 1.85 15.15
N LEU A 221 -0.79 0.58 14.97
CA LEU A 221 -1.87 0.20 14.05
C LEU A 221 -3.17 0.95 14.39
N ARG A 222 -3.78 1.55 13.37
CA ARG A 222 -5.14 2.09 13.41
C ARG A 222 -5.97 1.32 12.40
N SER A 223 -7.07 0.72 12.84
CA SER A 223 -7.93 -0.11 11.97
C SER A 223 -9.23 0.61 11.60
N ALA A 224 -9.92 0.06 10.59
CA ALA A 224 -11.13 0.65 10.01
C ALA A 224 -10.93 2.11 9.55
N CYS A 225 -9.72 2.46 9.09
CA CYS A 225 -9.43 3.79 8.57
C CYS A 225 -10.07 3.96 7.19
N THR A 226 -10.83 5.05 7.05
CA THR A 226 -11.48 5.44 5.78
C THR A 226 -10.91 6.74 5.23
N GLN A 227 -10.17 7.50 6.05
CA GLN A 227 -9.52 8.74 5.67
C GLN A 227 -8.23 8.91 6.46
N LEU A 228 -7.21 9.44 5.80
CA LEU A 228 -5.93 9.80 6.40
C LEU A 228 -5.49 11.16 5.85
N GLU A 229 -5.03 12.03 6.74
CA GLU A 229 -4.47 13.33 6.41
C GLU A 229 -3.16 13.50 7.19
N VAL A 230 -2.09 13.86 6.48
CA VAL A 230 -0.78 14.15 7.08
C VAL A 230 -0.54 15.65 7.00
N ILE A 231 -0.37 16.28 8.16
CA ILE A 231 -0.20 17.73 8.27
C ILE A 231 1.29 18.03 8.49
N GLY A 232 1.85 18.84 7.60
CA GLY A 232 3.21 19.36 7.68
C GLY A 232 3.23 20.84 8.06
N LEU A 233 4.38 21.36 8.47
CA LEU A 233 4.65 22.79 8.65
C LEU A 233 5.09 23.44 7.33
#